data_1776a6fae9b857d76ae0ce882f5f9c88
#
_entry.id   1776a6fae9b857d76ae0ce882f5f9c88
#
_cell.length_a   1.000
_cell.length_b   1.000
_cell.length_c   1.000
_cell.angle_alpha   90.00
_cell.angle_beta   90.00
_cell.angle_gamma   90.00
#
_symmetry.space_group_name_H-M   'P 1'
#
loop_
_entity.id
_entity.type
_entity.pdbx_description
1 polymer ?
#
loop_
_entity_poly.entity_id
_entity_poly.type
_entity_poly.pdbx_seq_one_letter_code
_entity_poly.pdbx_strand_id
1 'polypeptide(L)'
;MSTEQTRTAHLVKPAGGGIRAVLTYNLIADRRYIKVSLLSQLIAPVLYLLALGVGLGGVINAHGGADSLGTSYLSFIAPALIAATALQVGVGDATYPILHGGFKYQRIYFGIGATPVTAGQLARSILTWIAYKAAGASAIYLAVVACFGGIRSVGALLCLPIATLGALALATPIAAFSATLQDEGNSFNMIFRFVVTPMFLFSGTFYPISTLPHWVRLLAWLSPLWHATELARWVSLGPLQLTTGVGSLSAPMAVVHLLFLLVPALIGARLTIWRFAVRLSR
;
A
#
# COMPACT_ATOMS: atom_id res chain seq x y z
N MET A 1 -14.04 32.12 40.70
CA MET A 1 -13.39 30.83 40.39
C MET A 1 -13.41 30.55 38.89
N SER A 2 -12.89 31.42 38.02
CA SER A 2 -12.96 31.19 36.58
C SER A 2 -11.81 31.71 35.72
N THR A 3 -10.77 32.33 36.33
CA THR A 3 -9.64 32.91 35.56
C THR A 3 -8.36 32.06 35.62
N GLU A 4 -8.27 31.08 36.47
CA GLU A 4 -7.09 30.23 36.64
C GLU A 4 -7.13 28.97 35.76
N GLN A 5 -8.33 28.46 35.41
CA GLN A 5 -8.50 27.31 34.51
C GLN A 5 -8.23 27.64 33.03
N THR A 6 -8.38 28.90 32.67
CA THR A 6 -8.12 29.35 31.27
C THR A 6 -6.62 29.55 30.99
N ARG A 7 -5.80 29.74 32.02
CA ARG A 7 -4.37 30.03 31.90
C ARG A 7 -3.50 28.77 31.75
N THR A 8 -3.98 27.60 32.18
CA THR A 8 -3.25 26.32 32.09
C THR A 8 -3.43 25.62 30.75
N ALA A 9 -4.45 25.97 29.96
CA ALA A 9 -4.69 25.36 28.65
C ALA A 9 -3.68 25.79 27.55
N HIS A 10 -2.90 26.84 27.80
CA HIS A 10 -1.93 27.37 26.81
C HIS A 10 -0.49 26.86 26.95
N LEU A 11 -0.18 26.01 27.93
CA LEU A 11 1.22 25.70 28.25
C LEU A 11 1.72 24.32 27.80
N VAL A 12 0.94 23.50 27.14
CA VAL A 12 1.45 22.26 26.57
C VAL A 12 1.34 22.28 25.05
N LYS A 13 2.26 23.00 24.40
CA LYS A 13 2.57 22.70 23.00
C LYS A 13 3.22 21.32 22.97
N PRO A 14 2.61 20.31 22.36
CA PRO A 14 3.30 19.03 22.20
C PRO A 14 4.41 19.22 21.17
N ALA A 15 5.62 19.43 21.64
CA ALA A 15 6.82 19.22 20.82
C ALA A 15 6.71 17.82 20.23
N GLY A 16 7.09 17.61 18.93
CA GLY A 16 7.10 16.38 18.10
C GLY A 16 6.92 14.97 18.68
N GLY A 17 6.71 14.83 20.00
CA GLY A 17 6.50 13.58 20.72
C GLY A 17 5.17 12.88 20.46
N GLY A 18 4.11 13.59 20.06
CA GLY A 18 2.79 12.99 19.88
C GLY A 18 2.75 11.93 18.77
N ILE A 19 3.45 12.17 17.66
CA ILE A 19 3.54 11.19 16.56
C ILE A 19 4.26 9.93 17.04
N ARG A 20 5.39 10.09 17.73
CA ARG A 20 6.16 8.96 18.28
C ARG A 20 5.37 8.16 19.31
N ALA A 21 4.64 8.84 20.20
CA ALA A 21 3.81 8.19 21.21
C ALA A 21 2.75 7.27 20.59
N VAL A 22 2.02 7.76 19.57
CA VAL A 22 1.01 6.96 18.86
C VAL A 22 1.64 5.81 18.06
N LEU A 23 2.79 6.04 17.41
CA LEU A 23 3.51 4.96 16.71
C LEU A 23 4.00 3.88 17.69
N THR A 24 4.54 4.28 18.85
CA THR A 24 4.96 3.34 19.89
C THR A 24 3.76 2.54 20.43
N TYR A 25 2.62 3.19 20.65
CA TYR A 25 1.39 2.50 21.01
C TYR A 25 1.00 1.45 19.98
N ASN A 26 0.98 1.80 18.68
CA ASN A 26 0.65 0.86 17.60
C ASN A 26 1.65 -0.29 17.53
N LEU A 27 2.96 -0.03 17.70
CA LEU A 27 4.00 -1.07 17.72
C LEU A 27 3.81 -2.04 18.90
N ILE A 28 3.49 -1.54 20.09
CA ILE A 28 3.25 -2.38 21.28
C ILE A 28 1.99 -3.23 21.07
N ALA A 29 0.92 -2.63 20.54
CA ALA A 29 -0.32 -3.34 20.25
C ALA A 29 -0.12 -4.44 19.20
N ASP A 30 0.61 -4.16 18.12
CA ASP A 30 0.88 -5.09 17.02
C ASP A 30 1.79 -6.26 17.46
N ARG A 31 2.71 -6.02 18.41
CA ARG A 31 3.60 -7.08 18.96
C ARG A 31 2.83 -8.29 19.51
N ARG A 32 1.64 -8.10 20.01
CA ARG A 32 0.77 -9.18 20.54
C ARG A 32 0.35 -10.14 19.42
N TYR A 33 0.17 -9.64 18.22
CA TYR A 33 -0.35 -10.38 17.06
C TYR A 33 0.71 -10.64 15.99
N ILE A 34 1.99 -10.24 16.24
CA ILE A 34 3.04 -10.26 15.23
C ILE A 34 3.24 -11.65 14.59
N LYS A 35 3.18 -12.72 15.39
CA LYS A 35 3.35 -14.09 14.88
C LYS A 35 2.23 -14.48 13.92
N VAL A 36 0.99 -14.18 14.28
CA VAL A 36 -0.19 -14.46 13.44
C VAL A 36 -0.20 -13.56 12.22
N SER A 37 0.13 -12.28 12.39
CA SER A 37 0.22 -11.30 11.30
C SER A 37 1.31 -11.67 10.29
N LEU A 38 2.50 -12.07 10.75
CA LEU A 38 3.57 -12.52 9.87
C LEU A 38 3.20 -13.81 9.14
N LEU A 39 2.64 -14.79 9.83
CA LEU A 39 2.23 -16.05 9.21
C LEU A 39 1.18 -15.82 8.13
N SER A 40 0.14 -15.03 8.42
CA SER A 40 -0.90 -14.70 7.44
C SER A 40 -0.36 -13.93 6.24
N GLN A 41 0.62 -13.05 6.45
CA GLN A 41 1.27 -12.29 5.38
C GLN A 41 2.21 -13.15 4.53
N LEU A 42 2.75 -14.26 5.06
CA LEU A 42 3.63 -15.18 4.33
C LEU A 42 2.85 -16.21 3.49
N ILE A 43 1.72 -16.69 3.98
CA ILE A 43 0.98 -17.79 3.33
C ILE A 43 0.57 -17.40 1.90
N ALA A 44 -0.08 -16.26 1.71
CA ALA A 44 -0.56 -15.84 0.39
C ALA A 44 0.58 -15.62 -0.62
N PRO A 45 1.68 -14.88 -0.31
CA PRO A 45 2.83 -14.77 -1.18
C PRO A 45 3.43 -16.12 -1.59
N VAL A 46 3.64 -17.01 -0.63
CA VAL A 46 4.23 -18.33 -0.91
C VAL A 46 3.32 -19.14 -1.84
N LEU A 47 2.02 -19.16 -1.56
CA LEU A 47 1.05 -19.89 -2.41
C LEU A 47 0.98 -19.29 -3.81
N TYR A 48 0.98 -17.96 -3.97
CA TYR A 48 1.00 -17.32 -5.28
C TYR A 48 2.28 -17.63 -6.05
N LEU A 49 3.46 -17.59 -5.39
CA LEU A 49 4.72 -17.90 -6.05
C LEU A 49 4.83 -19.38 -6.40
N LEU A 50 4.33 -20.28 -5.58
CA LEU A 50 4.29 -21.71 -5.89
C LEU A 50 3.33 -21.99 -7.06
N ALA A 51 2.10 -21.51 -6.98
CA ALA A 51 1.09 -21.80 -8.00
C ALA A 51 1.42 -21.12 -9.34
N LEU A 52 1.72 -19.82 -9.32
CA LEU A 52 1.92 -19.04 -10.53
C LEU A 52 3.39 -19.01 -10.95
N GLY A 53 4.32 -18.81 -10.02
CA GLY A 53 5.74 -18.70 -10.34
C GLY A 53 6.36 -20.02 -10.76
N VAL A 54 6.15 -21.08 -9.98
CA VAL A 54 6.71 -22.40 -10.26
C VAL A 54 5.76 -23.23 -11.12
N GLY A 55 4.49 -23.36 -10.74
CA GLY A 55 3.52 -24.19 -11.45
C GLY A 55 3.24 -23.64 -12.85
N LEU A 56 2.53 -22.54 -12.95
CA LEU A 56 2.17 -21.94 -14.25
C LEU A 56 3.42 -21.43 -15.00
N GLY A 57 4.40 -20.88 -14.27
CA GLY A 57 5.65 -20.39 -14.85
C GLY A 57 6.45 -21.48 -15.54
N GLY A 58 6.46 -22.70 -15.00
CA GLY A 58 7.09 -23.86 -15.65
C GLY A 58 6.47 -24.14 -17.01
N VAL A 59 5.13 -24.13 -17.12
CA VAL A 59 4.41 -24.34 -18.36
C VAL A 59 4.65 -23.20 -19.36
N ILE A 60 4.53 -21.95 -18.89
CA ILE A 60 4.74 -20.77 -19.76
C ILE A 60 6.16 -20.75 -20.32
N ASN A 61 7.18 -20.97 -19.47
CA ASN A 61 8.58 -20.97 -19.90
C ASN A 61 8.88 -22.10 -20.88
N ALA A 62 8.30 -23.30 -20.68
CA ALA A 62 8.48 -24.44 -21.59
C ALA A 62 7.86 -24.20 -22.98
N HIS A 63 6.86 -23.30 -23.10
CA HIS A 63 6.19 -22.98 -24.37
C HIS A 63 6.67 -21.64 -24.97
N GLY A 64 7.88 -21.19 -24.67
CA GLY A 64 8.45 -19.97 -25.26
C GLY A 64 7.98 -18.65 -24.61
N GLY A 65 7.27 -18.73 -23.49
CA GLY A 65 6.80 -17.53 -22.78
C GLY A 65 7.93 -16.69 -22.19
N ALA A 66 9.05 -17.32 -21.83
CA ALA A 66 10.25 -16.61 -21.37
C ALA A 66 10.84 -15.71 -22.46
N ASP A 67 10.85 -16.16 -23.73
CA ASP A 67 11.34 -15.38 -24.87
C ASP A 67 10.43 -14.20 -25.17
N SER A 68 9.11 -14.40 -25.09
CA SER A 68 8.13 -13.33 -25.31
C SER A 68 8.11 -12.26 -24.21
N LEU A 69 8.46 -12.63 -22.97
CA LEU A 69 8.56 -11.73 -21.82
C LEU A 69 9.96 -11.13 -21.62
N GLY A 70 10.96 -11.65 -22.33
CA GLY A 70 12.38 -11.30 -22.14
C GLY A 70 12.95 -11.72 -20.78
N THR A 71 12.21 -12.48 -19.98
CA THR A 71 12.63 -12.97 -18.66
C THR A 71 11.77 -14.16 -18.24
N SER A 72 12.18 -14.88 -17.19
CA SER A 72 11.34 -15.94 -16.62
C SER A 72 10.01 -15.37 -16.10
N TYR A 73 8.94 -16.14 -16.20
CA TYR A 73 7.62 -15.70 -15.73
C TYR A 73 7.65 -15.33 -14.23
N LEU A 74 8.40 -16.06 -13.42
CA LEU A 74 8.60 -15.74 -12.00
C LEU A 74 9.18 -14.32 -11.81
N SER A 75 10.24 -13.98 -12.55
CA SER A 75 10.87 -12.64 -12.46
C SER A 75 9.94 -11.53 -12.97
N PHE A 76 9.05 -11.84 -13.91
CA PHE A 76 8.05 -10.91 -14.43
C PHE A 76 6.95 -10.59 -13.41
N ILE A 77 6.41 -11.61 -12.71
CA ILE A 77 5.30 -11.41 -11.76
C ILE A 77 5.76 -10.93 -10.39
N ALA A 78 6.98 -11.25 -9.97
CA ALA A 78 7.47 -10.99 -8.63
C ALA A 78 7.39 -9.50 -8.22
N PRO A 79 7.89 -8.51 -9.01
CA PRO A 79 7.77 -7.09 -8.67
C PRO A 79 6.31 -6.62 -8.58
N ALA A 80 5.44 -7.14 -9.43
CA ALA A 80 4.02 -6.83 -9.45
C ALA A 80 3.31 -7.34 -8.18
N LEU A 81 3.64 -8.56 -7.76
CA LEU A 81 3.07 -9.15 -6.54
C LEU A 81 3.57 -8.45 -5.27
N ILE A 82 4.81 -7.94 -5.25
CA ILE A 82 5.32 -7.09 -4.17
C ILE A 82 4.45 -5.82 -4.06
N ALA A 83 4.20 -5.14 -5.19
CA ALA A 83 3.37 -3.94 -5.22
C ALA A 83 1.90 -4.23 -4.82
N ALA A 84 1.34 -5.31 -5.32
CA ALA A 84 -0.03 -5.73 -5.04
C ALA A 84 -0.24 -6.07 -3.56
N THR A 85 0.72 -6.77 -2.94
CA THR A 85 0.65 -7.12 -1.51
C THR A 85 0.74 -5.87 -0.64
N ALA A 86 1.66 -4.95 -0.94
CA ALA A 86 1.75 -3.67 -0.23
C ALA A 86 0.43 -2.89 -0.32
N LEU A 87 -0.17 -2.83 -1.50
CA LEU A 87 -1.44 -2.13 -1.74
C LEU A 87 -2.58 -2.76 -0.94
N GLN A 88 -2.71 -4.09 -0.95
CA GLN A 88 -3.76 -4.79 -0.20
C GLN A 88 -3.63 -4.55 1.31
N VAL A 89 -2.40 -4.62 1.86
CA VAL A 89 -2.14 -4.33 3.28
C VAL A 89 -2.44 -2.87 3.61
N GLY A 90 -1.98 -1.93 2.78
CA GLY A 90 -2.24 -0.51 2.98
C GLY A 90 -3.72 -0.16 2.97
N VAL A 91 -4.50 -0.71 2.02
CA VAL A 91 -5.95 -0.52 1.96
C VAL A 91 -6.64 -1.19 3.15
N GLY A 92 -6.21 -2.40 3.54
CA GLY A 92 -6.73 -3.09 4.72
C GLY A 92 -6.61 -2.24 5.99
N ASP A 93 -5.43 -1.67 6.23
CA ASP A 93 -5.18 -0.79 7.39
C ASP A 93 -5.87 0.59 7.27
N ALA A 94 -6.19 1.03 6.06
CA ALA A 94 -6.93 2.28 5.82
C ALA A 94 -8.45 2.15 5.99
N THR A 95 -9.01 0.96 6.15
CA THR A 95 -10.45 0.69 6.24
C THR A 95 -10.89 0.36 7.67
N TYR A 96 -11.04 -0.93 7.99
CA TYR A 96 -11.57 -1.42 9.27
C TYR A 96 -10.83 -0.91 10.51
N PRO A 97 -9.48 -0.85 10.56
CA PRO A 97 -8.78 -0.36 11.75
C PRO A 97 -9.12 1.11 12.06
N ILE A 98 -9.28 1.95 11.04
CA ILE A 98 -9.62 3.37 11.23
C ILE A 98 -11.05 3.51 11.74
N LEU A 99 -12.01 2.85 11.10
CA LEU A 99 -13.41 2.99 11.48
C LEU A 99 -13.72 2.24 12.79
N HIS A 100 -13.43 0.94 12.85
CA HIS A 100 -13.83 0.09 13.97
C HIS A 100 -12.96 0.30 15.21
N GLY A 101 -11.65 0.21 15.06
CA GLY A 101 -10.73 0.40 16.18
C GLY A 101 -10.66 1.86 16.61
N GLY A 102 -10.53 2.75 15.62
CA GLY A 102 -10.32 4.17 15.88
C GLY A 102 -11.57 4.91 16.35
N PHE A 103 -12.63 4.87 15.55
CA PHE A 103 -13.77 5.77 15.74
C PHE A 103 -15.03 5.12 16.30
N LYS A 104 -15.36 3.87 15.93
CA LYS A 104 -16.67 3.29 16.22
C LYS A 104 -16.71 2.46 17.50
N TYR A 105 -16.09 1.28 17.49
CA TYR A 105 -16.24 0.32 18.59
C TYR A 105 -15.28 0.57 19.75
N GLN A 106 -13.98 0.59 19.50
CA GLN A 106 -12.99 0.78 20.56
C GLN A 106 -12.76 2.26 20.89
N ARG A 107 -13.14 3.17 19.98
CA ARG A 107 -13.06 4.63 20.15
C ARG A 107 -11.69 5.14 20.59
N ILE A 108 -10.62 4.42 20.19
CA ILE A 108 -9.24 4.69 20.60
C ILE A 108 -8.83 6.12 20.25
N TYR A 109 -9.28 6.65 19.11
CA TYR A 109 -8.90 7.99 18.66
C TYR A 109 -9.51 9.10 19.51
N PHE A 110 -10.68 8.89 20.08
CA PHE A 110 -11.26 9.83 21.04
C PHE A 110 -10.49 9.80 22.38
N GLY A 111 -10.07 8.61 22.83
CA GLY A 111 -9.20 8.48 24.00
C GLY A 111 -7.85 9.17 23.81
N ILE A 112 -7.21 9.01 22.65
CA ILE A 112 -5.97 9.71 22.30
C ILE A 112 -6.22 11.22 22.17
N GLY A 113 -7.36 11.64 21.61
CA GLY A 113 -7.77 13.04 21.48
C GLY A 113 -7.97 13.76 22.83
N ALA A 114 -8.20 13.01 23.91
CA ALA A 114 -8.25 13.55 25.28
C ALA A 114 -6.84 13.80 25.88
N THR A 115 -5.78 13.40 25.18
CA THR A 115 -4.38 13.67 25.54
C THR A 115 -3.86 14.92 24.81
N PRO A 116 -2.65 15.42 25.10
CA PRO A 116 -2.07 16.56 24.37
C PRO A 116 -1.74 16.29 22.88
N VAL A 117 -2.11 15.12 22.33
CA VAL A 117 -1.91 14.77 20.92
C VAL A 117 -2.95 15.47 20.06
N THR A 118 -2.50 16.25 19.08
CA THR A 118 -3.41 16.91 18.15
C THR A 118 -3.99 15.93 17.12
N ALA A 119 -5.19 16.22 16.60
CA ALA A 119 -5.81 15.42 15.54
C ALA A 119 -4.89 15.25 14.31
N GLY A 120 -4.13 16.30 13.96
CA GLY A 120 -3.16 16.24 12.87
C GLY A 120 -1.96 15.33 13.16
N GLN A 121 -1.49 15.27 14.40
CA GLN A 121 -0.43 14.33 14.81
C GLN A 121 -0.95 12.89 14.78
N LEU A 122 -2.15 12.66 15.27
CA LEU A 122 -2.81 11.35 15.22
C LEU A 122 -2.97 10.86 13.78
N ALA A 123 -3.52 11.69 12.89
CA ALA A 123 -3.69 11.33 11.48
C ALA A 123 -2.35 11.00 10.80
N ARG A 124 -1.31 11.83 11.01
CA ARG A 124 0.04 11.56 10.48
C ARG A 124 0.62 10.27 11.02
N SER A 125 0.43 9.98 12.30
CA SER A 125 0.88 8.72 12.91
C SER A 125 0.23 7.51 12.25
N ILE A 126 -1.08 7.58 11.97
CA ILE A 126 -1.82 6.51 11.31
C ILE A 126 -1.36 6.32 9.88
N LEU A 127 -1.17 7.41 9.12
CA LEU A 127 -0.62 7.32 7.76
C LEU A 127 0.80 6.75 7.75
N THR A 128 1.64 7.14 8.70
CA THR A 128 2.98 6.56 8.87
C THR A 128 2.91 5.08 9.25
N TRP A 129 1.93 4.69 10.07
CA TRP A 129 1.69 3.29 10.42
C TRP A 129 1.28 2.45 9.21
N ILE A 130 0.36 2.95 8.37
CA ILE A 130 -0.03 2.32 7.11
C ILE A 130 1.19 2.14 6.20
N ALA A 131 2.03 3.18 6.05
CA ALA A 131 3.27 3.11 5.27
C ALA A 131 4.24 2.05 5.82
N TYR A 132 4.41 1.99 7.14
CA TYR A 132 5.24 0.99 7.82
C TYR A 132 4.75 -0.44 7.55
N LYS A 133 3.45 -0.69 7.66
CA LYS A 133 2.85 -2.01 7.39
C LYS A 133 2.98 -2.41 5.92
N ALA A 134 2.73 -1.50 4.99
CA ALA A 134 2.91 -1.73 3.57
C ALA A 134 4.37 -2.02 3.19
N ALA A 135 5.31 -1.25 3.76
CA ALA A 135 6.75 -1.49 3.58
C ALA A 135 7.19 -2.83 4.18
N GLY A 136 6.68 -3.18 5.36
CA GLY A 136 6.93 -4.47 6.00
C GLY A 136 6.44 -5.64 5.15
N ALA A 137 5.21 -5.55 4.63
CA ALA A 137 4.65 -6.57 3.74
C ALA A 137 5.45 -6.71 2.44
N SER A 138 5.87 -5.58 1.84
CA SER A 138 6.77 -5.57 0.67
C SER A 138 8.10 -6.25 0.96
N ALA A 139 8.71 -5.97 2.12
CA ALA A 139 9.99 -6.55 2.52
C ALA A 139 9.88 -8.07 2.74
N ILE A 140 8.81 -8.52 3.39
CA ILE A 140 8.53 -9.95 3.58
C ILE A 140 8.37 -10.63 2.22
N TYR A 141 7.57 -10.03 1.32
CA TYR A 141 7.37 -10.61 0.00
C TYR A 141 8.67 -10.63 -0.82
N LEU A 142 9.45 -9.56 -0.78
CA LEU A 142 10.75 -9.51 -1.45
C LEU A 142 11.69 -10.61 -0.93
N ALA A 143 11.72 -10.86 0.38
CA ALA A 143 12.51 -11.95 0.97
C ALA A 143 12.04 -13.32 0.47
N VAL A 144 10.72 -13.54 0.38
CA VAL A 144 10.16 -14.77 -0.20
C VAL A 144 10.59 -14.92 -1.67
N VAL A 145 10.45 -13.87 -2.49
CA VAL A 145 10.88 -13.86 -3.89
C VAL A 145 12.36 -14.19 -4.02
N ALA A 146 13.19 -13.67 -3.11
CA ALA A 146 14.63 -13.97 -3.06
C ALA A 146 14.90 -15.47 -2.86
N CYS A 147 14.17 -16.11 -1.93
CA CYS A 147 14.28 -17.55 -1.67
C CYS A 147 13.91 -18.40 -2.91
N PHE A 148 12.99 -17.92 -3.74
CA PHE A 148 12.59 -18.59 -4.99
C PHE A 148 13.47 -18.24 -6.19
N GLY A 149 14.55 -17.45 -6.01
CA GLY A 149 15.45 -17.05 -7.10
C GLY A 149 14.84 -16.04 -8.09
N GLY A 150 13.75 -15.34 -7.69
CA GLY A 150 13.06 -14.38 -8.55
C GLY A 150 13.75 -13.01 -8.65
N ILE A 151 14.82 -12.76 -7.87
CA ILE A 151 15.56 -11.49 -7.88
C ILE A 151 16.67 -11.57 -8.94
N ARG A 152 16.66 -10.59 -9.87
CA ARG A 152 17.64 -10.45 -10.94
C ARG A 152 18.69 -9.38 -10.68
N SER A 153 18.37 -8.37 -9.89
CA SER A 153 19.28 -7.25 -9.64
C SER A 153 19.10 -6.66 -8.25
N VAL A 154 20.11 -5.91 -7.77
CA VAL A 154 20.02 -5.13 -6.52
C VAL A 154 18.92 -4.06 -6.61
N GLY A 155 18.56 -3.63 -7.82
CA GLY A 155 17.45 -2.72 -8.06
C GLY A 155 16.10 -3.23 -7.51
N ALA A 156 15.94 -4.53 -7.26
CA ALA A 156 14.76 -5.09 -6.60
C ALA A 156 14.51 -4.50 -5.20
N LEU A 157 15.52 -3.96 -4.51
CA LEU A 157 15.35 -3.25 -3.25
C LEU A 157 14.53 -1.97 -3.42
N LEU A 158 14.59 -1.32 -4.59
CA LEU A 158 13.79 -0.13 -4.90
C LEU A 158 12.30 -0.47 -5.07
N CYS A 159 11.95 -1.74 -5.24
CA CYS A 159 10.53 -2.17 -5.20
C CYS A 159 9.89 -1.83 -3.85
N LEU A 160 10.64 -1.79 -2.74
CA LEU A 160 10.09 -1.48 -1.41
C LEU A 160 9.48 -0.08 -1.32
N PRO A 161 10.22 1.02 -1.60
CA PRO A 161 9.65 2.36 -1.58
C PRO A 161 8.60 2.57 -2.67
N ILE A 162 8.76 1.96 -3.86
CA ILE A 162 7.79 2.05 -4.96
C ILE A 162 6.47 1.39 -4.57
N ALA A 163 6.50 0.16 -4.06
CA ALA A 163 5.32 -0.56 -3.60
C ALA A 163 4.62 0.16 -2.44
N THR A 164 5.40 0.70 -1.50
CA THR A 164 4.86 1.50 -0.39
C THR A 164 4.17 2.76 -0.90
N LEU A 165 4.76 3.47 -1.86
CA LEU A 165 4.14 4.65 -2.46
C LEU A 165 2.87 4.27 -3.24
N GLY A 166 2.88 3.17 -3.99
CA GLY A 166 1.70 2.61 -4.66
C GLY A 166 0.58 2.28 -3.69
N ALA A 167 0.92 1.68 -2.55
CA ALA A 167 -0.04 1.43 -1.48
C ALA A 167 -0.63 2.73 -0.91
N LEU A 168 0.21 3.73 -0.63
CA LEU A 168 -0.23 5.03 -0.11
C LEU A 168 -1.09 5.80 -1.11
N ALA A 169 -0.84 5.68 -2.40
CA ALA A 169 -1.63 6.35 -3.44
C ALA A 169 -3.12 5.98 -3.37
N LEU A 170 -3.45 4.75 -2.96
CA LEU A 170 -4.82 4.29 -2.77
C LEU A 170 -5.26 4.34 -1.30
N ALA A 171 -4.40 3.97 -0.37
CA ALA A 171 -4.74 3.86 1.04
C ALA A 171 -5.06 5.22 1.69
N THR A 172 -4.36 6.31 1.30
CA THR A 172 -4.58 7.62 1.93
C THR A 172 -5.94 8.23 1.58
N PRO A 173 -6.45 8.21 0.33
CA PRO A 173 -7.83 8.61 0.04
C PRO A 173 -8.87 7.74 0.76
N ILE A 174 -8.62 6.41 0.81
CA ILE A 174 -9.51 5.48 1.53
C ILE A 174 -9.52 5.77 3.03
N ALA A 175 -8.37 6.09 3.64
CA ALA A 175 -8.30 6.51 5.04
C ALA A 175 -9.13 7.78 5.32
N ALA A 176 -9.07 8.75 4.40
CA ALA A 176 -9.91 9.95 4.48
C ALA A 176 -11.40 9.60 4.39
N PHE A 177 -11.78 8.70 3.48
CA PHE A 177 -13.15 8.21 3.33
C PHE A 177 -13.60 7.46 4.59
N SER A 178 -12.78 6.54 5.12
CA SER A 178 -13.08 5.79 6.35
C SER A 178 -13.32 6.71 7.55
N ALA A 179 -12.58 7.83 7.62
CA ALA A 179 -12.79 8.85 8.64
C ALA A 179 -14.12 9.62 8.49
N THR A 180 -14.81 9.55 7.35
CA THR A 180 -16.13 10.19 7.16
C THR A 180 -17.28 9.28 7.59
N LEU A 181 -17.08 7.97 7.57
CA LEU A 181 -18.15 7.00 7.83
C LEU A 181 -18.51 6.97 9.32
N GLN A 182 -19.81 6.95 9.60
CA GLN A 182 -20.34 6.65 10.95
C GLN A 182 -20.50 5.13 11.12
N ASP A 183 -20.92 4.46 10.06
CA ASP A 183 -21.03 3.02 9.96
C ASP A 183 -20.45 2.56 8.62
N GLU A 184 -19.93 1.33 8.57
CA GLU A 184 -19.35 0.80 7.33
C GLU A 184 -20.44 0.47 6.30
N GLY A 185 -21.62 0.01 6.75
CA GLY A 185 -22.61 -0.57 5.87
C GLY A 185 -21.98 -1.63 4.98
N ASN A 186 -22.05 -1.44 3.67
CA ASN A 186 -21.38 -2.29 2.68
C ASN A 186 -20.17 -1.61 2.01
N SER A 187 -19.77 -0.43 2.49
CA SER A 187 -18.79 0.44 1.81
C SER A 187 -17.42 -0.21 1.62
N PHE A 188 -16.90 -0.86 2.67
CA PHE A 188 -15.57 -1.50 2.57
C PHE A 188 -15.61 -2.73 1.67
N ASN A 189 -16.66 -3.54 1.73
CA ASN A 189 -16.83 -4.65 0.81
C ASN A 189 -16.88 -4.19 -0.65
N MET A 190 -17.55 -3.06 -0.93
CA MET A 190 -17.57 -2.46 -2.26
C MET A 190 -16.18 -2.02 -2.71
N ILE A 191 -15.37 -1.38 -1.84
CA ILE A 191 -14.00 -0.99 -2.14
C ILE A 191 -13.16 -2.22 -2.51
N PHE A 192 -13.19 -3.27 -1.68
CA PHE A 192 -12.42 -4.48 -1.96
C PHE A 192 -12.89 -5.18 -3.24
N ARG A 193 -14.21 -5.32 -3.42
CA ARG A 193 -14.79 -6.08 -4.53
C ARG A 193 -14.72 -5.36 -5.87
N PHE A 194 -14.96 -4.04 -5.89
CA PHE A 194 -15.07 -3.28 -7.13
C PHE A 194 -13.87 -2.38 -7.44
N VAL A 195 -12.96 -2.15 -6.50
CA VAL A 195 -11.74 -1.38 -6.72
C VAL A 195 -10.52 -2.26 -6.60
N VAL A 196 -10.26 -2.85 -5.42
CA VAL A 196 -9.01 -3.59 -5.17
C VAL A 196 -8.90 -4.86 -6.00
N THR A 197 -9.98 -5.67 -6.06
CA THR A 197 -9.95 -6.93 -6.82
C THR A 197 -9.79 -6.72 -8.33
N PRO A 198 -10.55 -5.83 -9.00
CA PRO A 198 -10.31 -5.53 -10.42
C PRO A 198 -8.91 -4.94 -10.67
N MET A 199 -8.44 -4.06 -9.79
CA MET A 199 -7.07 -3.55 -9.90
C MET A 199 -6.04 -4.69 -9.84
N PHE A 200 -6.17 -5.61 -8.91
CA PHE A 200 -5.26 -6.75 -8.77
C PHE A 200 -5.24 -7.63 -10.04
N LEU A 201 -6.39 -7.83 -10.69
CA LEU A 201 -6.50 -8.68 -11.86
C LEU A 201 -6.08 -7.97 -13.16
N PHE A 202 -6.42 -6.69 -13.34
CA PHE A 202 -6.30 -6.00 -14.62
C PHE A 202 -5.17 -4.97 -14.69
N SER A 203 -4.40 -4.76 -13.62
CA SER A 203 -3.26 -3.83 -13.60
C SER A 203 -1.96 -4.43 -14.13
N GLY A 204 -2.02 -5.48 -14.93
CA GLY A 204 -0.82 -6.08 -15.50
C GLY A 204 0.01 -6.91 -14.51
N THR A 205 -0.59 -7.33 -13.40
CA THR A 205 0.10 -8.11 -12.36
C THR A 205 0.57 -9.46 -12.90
N PHE A 206 -0.26 -10.15 -13.65
CA PHE A 206 -0.05 -11.53 -14.10
C PHE A 206 0.35 -11.64 -15.58
N TYR A 207 0.08 -10.63 -16.38
CA TYR A 207 0.34 -10.58 -17.81
C TYR A 207 0.59 -9.13 -18.28
N PRO A 208 1.24 -8.93 -19.42
CA PRO A 208 1.41 -7.58 -19.97
C PRO A 208 0.05 -6.97 -20.34
N ILE A 209 -0.17 -5.69 -20.01
CA ILE A 209 -1.44 -5.00 -20.32
C ILE A 209 -1.69 -4.89 -21.83
N SER A 210 -0.65 -5.05 -22.65
CA SER A 210 -0.77 -5.06 -24.13
C SER A 210 -1.65 -6.20 -24.65
N THR A 211 -1.80 -7.29 -23.91
CA THR A 211 -2.69 -8.42 -24.26
C THR A 211 -4.16 -8.15 -23.99
N LEU A 212 -4.46 -7.09 -23.21
CA LEU A 212 -5.84 -6.73 -22.87
C LEU A 212 -6.53 -5.94 -23.99
N PRO A 213 -7.88 -6.04 -24.10
CA PRO A 213 -8.67 -5.16 -24.94
C PRO A 213 -8.44 -3.67 -24.60
N HIS A 214 -8.56 -2.80 -25.60
CA HIS A 214 -8.21 -1.38 -25.42
C HIS A 214 -8.95 -0.70 -24.26
N TRP A 215 -10.24 -0.97 -24.09
CA TRP A 215 -11.03 -0.39 -23.01
C TRP A 215 -10.57 -0.82 -21.60
N VAL A 216 -10.07 -2.06 -21.45
CA VAL A 216 -9.50 -2.54 -20.16
C VAL A 216 -8.14 -1.87 -19.88
N ARG A 217 -7.33 -1.61 -20.93
CA ARG A 217 -6.07 -0.87 -20.77
C ARG A 217 -6.28 0.53 -20.21
N LEU A 218 -7.35 1.23 -20.63
CA LEU A 218 -7.69 2.53 -20.08
C LEU A 218 -7.94 2.46 -18.58
N LEU A 219 -8.64 1.42 -18.10
CA LEU A 219 -8.85 1.19 -16.67
C LEU A 219 -7.53 0.87 -15.94
N ALA A 220 -6.66 0.08 -16.57
CA ALA A 220 -5.34 -0.22 -16.02
C ALA A 220 -4.50 1.06 -15.84
N TRP A 221 -4.52 1.98 -16.80
CA TRP A 221 -3.79 3.26 -16.71
C TRP A 221 -4.27 4.19 -15.59
N LEU A 222 -5.52 4.05 -15.15
CA LEU A 222 -6.05 4.77 -13.98
C LEU A 222 -5.67 4.10 -12.65
N SER A 223 -5.08 2.91 -12.71
CA SER A 223 -4.78 2.10 -11.52
C SER A 223 -3.43 2.47 -10.91
N PRO A 224 -3.37 2.91 -9.64
CA PRO A 224 -2.11 3.08 -8.93
C PRO A 224 -1.27 1.81 -8.90
N LEU A 225 -1.89 0.63 -8.88
CA LEU A 225 -1.18 -0.64 -8.90
C LEU A 225 -0.40 -0.84 -10.20
N TRP A 226 -0.97 -0.47 -11.36
CA TRP A 226 -0.26 -0.57 -12.63
C TRP A 226 1.00 0.30 -12.64
N HIS A 227 0.89 1.56 -12.22
CA HIS A 227 2.04 2.47 -12.14
C HIS A 227 3.13 1.96 -11.21
N ALA A 228 2.74 1.43 -10.03
CA ALA A 228 3.68 0.82 -9.10
C ALA A 228 4.35 -0.44 -9.68
N THR A 229 3.58 -1.27 -10.41
CA THR A 229 4.06 -2.50 -11.05
C THR A 229 5.07 -2.19 -12.14
N GLU A 230 4.79 -1.22 -13.01
CA GLU A 230 5.71 -0.84 -14.11
C GLU A 230 7.02 -0.26 -13.55
N LEU A 231 6.94 0.62 -12.56
CA LEU A 231 8.14 1.13 -11.88
C LEU A 231 8.93 0.02 -11.19
N ALA A 232 8.26 -0.89 -10.49
CA ALA A 232 8.90 -2.00 -9.79
C ALA A 232 9.60 -2.96 -10.78
N ARG A 233 8.99 -3.24 -11.92
CA ARG A 233 9.60 -4.01 -13.01
C ARG A 233 10.83 -3.30 -13.58
N TRP A 234 10.70 -2.01 -13.86
CA TRP A 234 11.78 -1.22 -14.42
C TRP A 234 13.04 -1.23 -13.54
N VAL A 235 12.89 -1.07 -12.23
CA VAL A 235 14.03 -1.09 -11.30
C VAL A 235 14.58 -2.48 -11.05
N SER A 236 13.74 -3.53 -11.10
CA SER A 236 14.16 -4.91 -10.77
C SER A 236 14.71 -5.68 -11.96
N LEU A 237 14.19 -5.45 -13.17
CA LEU A 237 14.58 -6.15 -14.39
C LEU A 237 15.57 -5.37 -15.25
N GLY A 238 15.63 -4.03 -15.08
CA GLY A 238 16.48 -3.12 -15.85
C GLY A 238 15.91 -2.79 -17.24
N PRO A 239 16.41 -1.72 -17.88
CA PRO A 239 15.88 -1.20 -19.14
C PRO A 239 16.11 -2.14 -20.34
N LEU A 240 17.09 -3.03 -20.27
CA LEU A 240 17.49 -3.92 -21.36
C LEU A 240 16.55 -5.13 -21.57
N GLN A 241 15.75 -5.49 -20.58
CA GLN A 241 14.86 -6.68 -20.66
C GLN A 241 13.40 -6.35 -21.00
N LEU A 242 13.05 -5.06 -21.05
CA LEU A 242 11.68 -4.60 -21.34
C LEU A 242 11.43 -4.34 -22.84
N THR A 243 12.40 -4.67 -23.72
CA THR A 243 12.30 -4.40 -25.18
C THR A 243 11.39 -5.36 -25.93
N THR A 244 10.95 -6.44 -25.29
CA THR A 244 10.08 -7.45 -25.93
C THR A 244 8.65 -7.38 -25.38
N GLY A 245 7.87 -6.40 -25.86
CA GLY A 245 6.40 -6.38 -25.66
C GLY A 245 5.84 -5.64 -24.44
N VAL A 246 6.62 -5.40 -23.41
CA VAL A 246 6.28 -4.48 -22.30
C VAL A 246 7.14 -3.24 -22.52
N GLY A 247 6.54 -2.12 -22.88
CA GLY A 247 7.22 -0.92 -23.37
C GLY A 247 8.44 -0.55 -22.52
N SER A 248 9.55 -0.25 -23.18
CA SER A 248 10.76 0.27 -22.54
C SER A 248 10.40 1.54 -21.78
N LEU A 249 10.41 1.48 -20.44
CA LEU A 249 10.13 2.65 -19.61
C LEU A 249 11.28 3.62 -19.80
N SER A 250 11.05 4.71 -20.51
CA SER A 250 12.02 5.82 -20.59
C SER A 250 12.04 6.57 -19.26
N ALA A 251 13.17 7.21 -18.93
CA ALA A 251 13.27 8.01 -17.71
C ALA A 251 12.14 9.06 -17.54
N PRO A 252 11.69 9.77 -18.60
CA PRO A 252 10.53 10.66 -18.49
C PRO A 252 9.23 9.92 -18.12
N MET A 253 9.00 8.71 -18.66
CA MET A 253 7.83 7.91 -18.32
C MET A 253 7.87 7.45 -16.85
N ALA A 254 9.05 7.07 -16.34
CA ALA A 254 9.20 6.73 -14.91
C ALA A 254 8.79 7.90 -14.00
N VAL A 255 9.11 9.13 -14.38
CA VAL A 255 8.67 10.34 -13.66
C VAL A 255 7.15 10.47 -13.70
N VAL A 256 6.50 10.22 -14.84
CA VAL A 256 5.03 10.25 -14.94
C VAL A 256 4.39 9.23 -14.01
N HIS A 257 4.88 7.98 -14.00
CA HIS A 257 4.39 6.95 -13.08
C HIS A 257 4.59 7.36 -11.61
N LEU A 258 5.75 7.92 -11.27
CA LEU A 258 6.03 8.40 -9.92
C LEU A 258 5.10 9.53 -9.49
N LEU A 259 4.87 10.51 -10.36
CA LEU A 259 3.94 11.62 -10.10
C LEU A 259 2.51 11.12 -9.93
N PHE A 260 2.08 10.15 -10.77
CA PHE A 260 0.76 9.55 -10.65
C PHE A 260 0.53 8.87 -9.30
N LEU A 261 1.57 8.30 -8.69
CA LEU A 261 1.48 7.72 -7.35
C LEU A 261 1.56 8.79 -6.26
N LEU A 262 2.44 9.76 -6.42
CA LEU A 262 2.72 10.78 -5.40
C LEU A 262 1.55 11.75 -5.21
N VAL A 263 0.92 12.19 -6.30
CA VAL A 263 -0.18 13.18 -6.24
C VAL A 263 -1.37 12.68 -5.42
N PRO A 264 -1.98 11.51 -5.70
CA PRO A 264 -3.09 11.02 -4.90
C PRO A 264 -2.67 10.66 -3.47
N ALA A 265 -1.42 10.19 -3.25
CA ALA A 265 -0.92 9.94 -1.90
C ALA A 265 -0.88 11.23 -1.06
N LEU A 266 -0.40 12.33 -1.62
CA LEU A 266 -0.32 13.63 -0.92
C LEU A 266 -1.70 14.25 -0.71
N ILE A 267 -2.55 14.24 -1.73
CA ILE A 267 -3.92 14.76 -1.64
C ILE A 267 -4.70 13.94 -0.60
N GLY A 268 -4.65 12.62 -0.67
CA GLY A 268 -5.30 11.74 0.28
C GLY A 268 -4.79 11.92 1.71
N ALA A 269 -3.48 12.10 1.89
CA ALA A 269 -2.91 12.38 3.20
C ALA A 269 -3.42 13.71 3.80
N ARG A 270 -3.49 14.77 2.99
CA ARG A 270 -4.06 16.06 3.43
C ARG A 270 -5.54 15.93 3.78
N LEU A 271 -6.32 15.24 2.95
CA LEU A 271 -7.73 14.97 3.22
C LEU A 271 -7.91 14.15 4.50
N THR A 272 -7.09 13.14 4.74
CA THR A 272 -7.13 12.36 5.98
C THR A 272 -6.89 13.23 7.21
N ILE A 273 -5.85 14.07 7.18
CA ILE A 273 -5.53 14.99 8.28
C ILE A 273 -6.70 15.94 8.55
N TRP A 274 -7.29 16.50 7.51
CA TRP A 274 -8.44 17.39 7.63
C TRP A 274 -9.68 16.66 8.21
N ARG A 275 -10.00 15.47 7.70
CA ARG A 275 -11.15 14.68 8.16
C ARG A 275 -11.04 14.26 9.62
N PHE A 276 -9.83 13.87 10.05
CA PHE A 276 -9.58 13.57 11.47
C PHE A 276 -9.80 14.79 12.36
N ALA A 277 -9.32 15.97 11.93
CA ALA A 277 -9.54 17.20 12.68
C ALA A 277 -11.03 17.51 12.82
N VAL A 278 -11.81 17.43 11.73
CA VAL A 278 -13.25 17.67 11.74
C VAL A 278 -14.00 16.65 12.61
N ARG A 279 -13.60 15.36 12.57
CA ARG A 279 -14.30 14.30 13.31
C ARG A 279 -14.02 14.34 14.82
N LEU A 280 -12.81 14.71 15.21
CA LEU A 280 -12.40 14.78 16.63
C LEU A 280 -12.80 16.10 17.30
N SER A 281 -13.21 17.13 16.54
CA SER A 281 -13.73 18.38 17.07
C SER A 281 -15.23 18.35 17.37
N ARG A 282 -15.93 17.30 16.97
CA ARG A 282 -17.35 17.03 17.25
C ARG A 282 -17.52 16.16 18.49
#